data_0ac890ed6e158f1500133f5b9b1aa0f8
#
_entry.id   0ac890ed6e158f1500133f5b9b1aa0f8
#
_cell.length_a   1.000
_cell.length_b   1.000
_cell.length_c   1.000
_cell.angle_alpha   90.00
_cell.angle_beta   90.00
_cell.angle_gamma   90.00
#
_symmetry.space_group_name_H-M   'P 1'
#
loop_
_entity.id
_entity.type
_entity.pdbx_description
1 polymer ?
#
loop_
_entity_poly.entity_id
_entity_poly.type
_entity_poly.pdbx_seq_one_letter_code
_entity_poly.pdbx_strand_id
1 'polypeptide(L)'
;MRNLYLVFFILILFFCTGFSESVIDTSILYQSNVEKLELIFKYFMPIKNGVIYTKVPRGLIVSIDEGVFFNSHEARIKESSLYILDTIAILLSKLPNYCVIENHTEEVGECEDYAENWELSIARAQNIAEYMSIAGNLPQEKVFSIGFGEFMPFKDNVSSTTKGFDNRVDFVLIEYDVKR
;
A
#
# COMPACT_ATOMS: atom_id res chain seq x y z
N MET A 1 8.93 -9.38 16.51
CA MET A 1 10.35 -8.97 16.63
C MET A 1 11.31 -9.82 15.79
N ARG A 2 11.17 -11.17 15.70
CA ARG A 2 12.11 -12.05 14.97
C ARG A 2 12.12 -11.84 13.45
N ASN A 3 11.00 -11.45 12.84
CA ASN A 3 10.90 -11.21 11.39
C ASN A 3 11.40 -9.83 10.96
N LEU A 4 11.40 -8.85 11.86
CA LEU A 4 11.89 -7.50 11.60
C LEU A 4 13.42 -7.49 11.38
N TYR A 5 14.14 -8.33 12.14
CA TYR A 5 15.60 -8.49 11.95
C TYR A 5 15.96 -9.19 10.65
N LEU A 6 15.09 -10.10 10.17
CA LEU A 6 15.33 -10.79 8.90
C LEU A 6 15.21 -9.85 7.70
N VAL A 7 14.21 -8.96 7.70
CA VAL A 7 14.03 -7.93 6.65
C VAL A 7 15.18 -6.92 6.69
N PHE A 8 15.62 -6.52 7.89
CA PHE A 8 16.74 -5.62 8.08
C PHE A 8 18.07 -6.26 7.66
N PHE A 9 18.25 -7.57 7.91
CA PHE A 9 19.46 -8.31 7.54
C PHE A 9 19.54 -8.53 6.02
N ILE A 10 18.42 -8.77 5.35
CA ILE A 10 18.34 -8.89 3.88
C ILE A 10 18.62 -7.54 3.21
N LEU A 11 18.10 -6.43 3.75
CA LEU A 11 18.41 -5.09 3.25
C LEU A 11 19.88 -4.70 3.43
N ILE A 12 20.52 -5.08 4.55
CA ILE A 12 21.96 -4.83 4.79
C ILE A 12 22.83 -5.71 3.89
N LEU A 13 22.45 -6.97 3.65
CA LEU A 13 23.17 -7.85 2.71
C LEU A 13 23.12 -7.32 1.27
N PHE A 14 22.04 -6.66 0.87
CA PHE A 14 21.94 -6.04 -0.46
C PHE A 14 22.85 -4.81 -0.63
N PHE A 15 23.22 -4.14 0.48
CA PHE A 15 24.07 -2.95 0.46
C PHE A 15 25.55 -3.23 0.80
N CYS A 16 25.87 -4.33 1.52
CA CYS A 16 27.21 -4.60 2.03
C CYS A 16 28.01 -5.68 1.30
N THR A 17 27.35 -6.58 0.59
CA THR A 17 28.07 -7.53 -0.25
C THR A 17 28.20 -6.93 -1.64
N GLY A 18 29.42 -6.56 -2.02
CA GLY A 18 29.74 -6.21 -3.39
C GLY A 18 29.25 -7.31 -4.32
N PHE A 19 28.03 -7.15 -4.80
CA PHE A 19 27.42 -8.07 -5.76
C PHE A 19 28.23 -7.94 -7.03
N SER A 20 28.87 -9.03 -7.41
CA SER A 20 29.65 -9.14 -8.64
C SER A 20 28.86 -8.51 -9.80
N GLU A 21 29.46 -7.58 -10.52
CA GLU A 21 28.90 -6.84 -11.66
C GLU A 21 28.34 -7.71 -12.79
N SER A 22 28.37 -9.03 -12.67
CA SER A 22 28.02 -9.99 -13.73
C SER A 22 26.55 -10.42 -13.78
N VAL A 23 25.65 -9.90 -12.92
CA VAL A 23 24.24 -10.32 -12.86
C VAL A 23 23.25 -9.14 -12.80
N ILE A 24 23.70 -7.91 -12.99
CA ILE A 24 22.76 -6.81 -13.21
C ILE A 24 22.33 -6.90 -14.67
N ASP A 25 21.19 -7.53 -14.90
CA ASP A 25 20.52 -7.46 -16.19
C ASP A 25 20.32 -5.97 -16.54
N THR A 26 21.01 -5.51 -17.57
CA THR A 26 20.96 -4.12 -18.03
C THR A 26 19.55 -3.69 -18.42
N SER A 27 18.61 -4.64 -18.62
CA SER A 27 17.19 -4.34 -18.82
C SER A 27 16.56 -3.60 -17.62
N ILE A 28 17.06 -3.84 -16.39
CA ILE A 28 16.59 -3.16 -15.18
C ILE A 28 16.95 -1.66 -15.21
N LEU A 29 18.04 -1.27 -15.86
CA LEU A 29 18.44 0.13 -15.97
C LEU A 29 17.54 0.95 -16.91
N TYR A 30 16.85 0.28 -17.83
CA TYR A 30 15.93 0.90 -18.79
C TYR A 30 14.47 0.86 -18.33
N GLN A 31 14.14 0.21 -17.19
CA GLN A 31 12.78 0.19 -16.68
C GLN A 31 12.39 1.56 -16.14
N SER A 32 11.14 1.93 -16.36
CA SER A 32 10.56 3.13 -15.75
C SER A 32 10.61 3.03 -14.22
N ASN A 33 10.62 4.17 -13.53
CA ASN A 33 10.59 4.17 -12.07
C ASN A 33 9.37 3.42 -11.52
N VAL A 34 8.24 3.48 -12.23
CA VAL A 34 7.00 2.78 -11.87
C VAL A 34 7.15 1.26 -11.96
N GLU A 35 7.86 0.75 -12.99
CA GLU A 35 8.15 -0.69 -13.11
C GLU A 35 9.06 -1.19 -11.99
N LYS A 36 10.08 -0.42 -11.62
CA LYS A 36 10.95 -0.73 -10.48
C LYS A 36 10.17 -0.75 -9.18
N LEU A 37 9.26 0.21 -9.00
CA LEU A 37 8.39 0.30 -7.84
C LEU A 37 7.49 -0.94 -7.74
N GLU A 38 6.87 -1.35 -8.84
CA GLU A 38 6.03 -2.56 -8.90
C GLU A 38 6.84 -3.81 -8.52
N LEU A 39 8.05 -3.97 -9.05
CA LEU A 39 8.92 -5.10 -8.72
C LEU A 39 9.30 -5.13 -7.23
N ILE A 40 9.66 -3.99 -6.66
CA ILE A 40 9.98 -3.86 -5.23
C ILE A 40 8.78 -4.30 -4.39
N PHE A 41 7.59 -3.75 -4.67
CA PHE A 41 6.39 -4.11 -3.92
C PHE A 41 6.00 -5.57 -4.10
N LYS A 42 6.02 -6.11 -5.32
CA LYS A 42 5.76 -7.55 -5.57
C LYS A 42 6.74 -8.47 -4.85
N TYR A 43 8.00 -8.08 -4.75
CA TYR A 43 9.03 -8.88 -4.08
C TYR A 43 8.84 -8.89 -2.56
N PHE A 44 8.68 -7.72 -1.96
CA PHE A 44 8.64 -7.57 -0.50
C PHE A 44 7.25 -7.75 0.11
N MET A 45 6.16 -7.62 -0.67
CA MET A 45 4.81 -7.78 -0.14
C MET A 45 4.63 -9.16 0.49
N PRO A 46 4.25 -9.24 1.78
CA PRO A 46 4.15 -10.50 2.50
C PRO A 46 2.95 -11.35 2.09
N ILE A 47 1.93 -10.73 1.49
CA ILE A 47 0.78 -11.40 0.89
C ILE A 47 0.94 -11.47 -0.62
N LYS A 48 0.62 -12.62 -1.21
CA LYS A 48 0.76 -12.83 -2.66
C LYS A 48 -0.57 -12.88 -3.39
N ASN A 49 -1.65 -13.18 -2.68
CA ASN A 49 -3.01 -13.23 -3.24
C ASN A 49 -3.81 -12.02 -2.75
N GLY A 50 -4.80 -11.59 -3.54
CA GLY A 50 -5.66 -10.46 -3.16
C GLY A 50 -4.96 -9.10 -3.20
N VAL A 51 -3.91 -8.96 -4.01
CA VAL A 51 -3.22 -7.68 -4.26
C VAL A 51 -3.23 -7.40 -5.75
N ILE A 52 -3.73 -6.24 -6.13
CA ILE A 52 -3.70 -5.75 -7.50
C ILE A 52 -2.70 -4.60 -7.60
N TYR A 53 -1.87 -4.64 -8.64
CA TYR A 53 -0.90 -3.60 -8.95
C TYR A 53 -1.31 -2.89 -10.24
N THR A 54 -1.67 -1.62 -10.14
CA THR A 54 -2.08 -0.82 -11.30
C THR A 54 -1.08 0.30 -11.55
N LYS A 55 -0.44 0.25 -12.72
CA LYS A 55 0.45 1.33 -13.15
C LYS A 55 -0.37 2.51 -13.65
N VAL A 56 -0.04 3.69 -13.15
CA VAL A 56 -0.65 4.95 -13.56
C VAL A 56 0.44 5.93 -14.02
N PRO A 57 0.11 6.98 -14.80
CA PRO A 57 1.14 7.87 -15.36
C PRO A 57 2.08 8.51 -14.34
N ARG A 58 1.66 8.63 -13.08
CA ARG A 58 2.44 9.26 -12.00
C ARG A 58 2.84 8.30 -10.89
N GLY A 59 2.70 6.97 -11.06
CA GLY A 59 3.09 6.08 -10.00
C GLY A 59 2.44 4.70 -10.07
N LEU A 60 2.28 4.10 -8.92
CA LEU A 60 1.75 2.76 -8.73
C LEU A 60 0.62 2.77 -7.71
N ILE A 61 -0.48 2.12 -8.03
CA ILE A 61 -1.55 1.81 -7.08
C ILE A 61 -1.40 0.35 -6.65
N VAL A 62 -1.35 0.12 -5.35
CA VAL A 62 -1.36 -1.21 -4.74
C VAL A 62 -2.69 -1.36 -4.01
N SER A 63 -3.61 -2.11 -4.64
CA SER A 63 -4.96 -2.34 -4.12
C SER A 63 -5.01 -3.64 -3.34
N ILE A 64 -5.56 -3.58 -2.13
CA ILE A 64 -5.72 -4.72 -1.23
C ILE A 64 -7.15 -4.73 -0.72
N ASP A 65 -7.77 -5.92 -0.65
CA ASP A 65 -9.11 -6.09 -0.09
C ASP A 65 -9.19 -5.49 1.31
N GLU A 66 -10.21 -4.69 1.57
CA GLU A 66 -10.44 -4.00 2.83
C GLU A 66 -10.59 -4.96 4.01
N GLY A 67 -11.20 -6.12 3.77
CA GLY A 67 -11.38 -7.17 4.76
C GLY A 67 -10.08 -7.74 5.31
N VAL A 68 -8.93 -7.51 4.64
CA VAL A 68 -7.60 -7.83 5.19
C VAL A 68 -7.31 -6.96 6.41
N PHE A 69 -7.69 -5.70 6.39
CA PHE A 69 -7.33 -4.72 7.42
C PHE A 69 -8.41 -4.52 8.48
N PHE A 70 -9.69 -4.64 8.12
CA PHE A 70 -10.80 -4.25 8.97
C PHE A 70 -11.84 -5.36 9.11
N ASN A 71 -12.52 -5.41 10.26
CA ASN A 71 -13.79 -6.09 10.39
C ASN A 71 -14.91 -5.22 9.79
N SER A 72 -16.07 -5.85 9.53
CA SER A 72 -17.25 -5.12 9.10
C SER A 72 -17.61 -4.05 10.14
N HIS A 73 -18.00 -2.86 9.67
CA HIS A 73 -18.42 -1.71 10.49
C HIS A 73 -17.36 -1.12 11.44
N GLU A 74 -16.12 -1.61 11.42
CA GLU A 74 -15.05 -1.12 12.28
C GLU A 74 -13.99 -0.35 11.47
N ALA A 75 -13.43 0.71 12.06
CA ALA A 75 -12.24 1.39 11.55
C ALA A 75 -10.95 0.95 12.28
N ARG A 76 -11.07 0.06 13.26
CA ARG A 76 -9.93 -0.49 14.00
C ARG A 76 -9.16 -1.47 13.12
N ILE A 77 -7.86 -1.24 12.96
CA ILE A 77 -6.98 -2.13 12.19
C ILE A 77 -6.82 -3.46 12.93
N LYS A 78 -6.95 -4.57 12.21
CA LYS A 78 -6.69 -5.92 12.72
C LYS A 78 -5.22 -6.10 13.06
N GLU A 79 -4.92 -6.63 14.23
CA GLU A 79 -3.53 -6.96 14.61
C GLU A 79 -2.87 -7.93 13.62
N SER A 80 -3.67 -8.84 13.04
CA SER A 80 -3.20 -9.80 12.04
C SER A 80 -2.72 -9.17 10.73
N SER A 81 -3.02 -7.91 10.48
CA SER A 81 -2.63 -7.18 9.26
C SER A 81 -1.49 -6.17 9.47
N LEU A 82 -1.09 -5.91 10.72
CA LEU A 82 -0.06 -4.91 11.03
C LEU A 82 1.26 -5.17 10.30
N TYR A 83 1.65 -6.44 10.14
CA TYR A 83 2.88 -6.81 9.44
C TYR A 83 2.88 -6.41 7.95
N ILE A 84 1.71 -6.29 7.33
CA ILE A 84 1.55 -5.81 5.97
C ILE A 84 1.84 -4.31 5.93
N LEU A 85 1.21 -3.56 6.85
CA LEU A 85 1.40 -2.12 6.97
C LEU A 85 2.83 -1.75 7.35
N ASP A 86 3.45 -2.51 8.26
CA ASP A 86 4.87 -2.37 8.61
C ASP A 86 5.76 -2.52 7.38
N THR A 87 5.49 -3.53 6.55
CA THR A 87 6.25 -3.75 5.31
C THR A 87 6.12 -2.57 4.37
N ILE A 88 4.89 -2.10 4.12
CA ILE A 88 4.63 -0.96 3.23
C ILE A 88 5.31 0.31 3.79
N ALA A 89 5.18 0.57 5.09
CA ALA A 89 5.78 1.73 5.75
C ALA A 89 7.31 1.71 5.66
N ILE A 90 7.94 0.55 5.89
CA ILE A 90 9.39 0.37 5.75
C ILE A 90 9.83 0.62 4.30
N LEU A 91 9.14 0.08 3.31
CA LEU A 91 9.45 0.33 1.90
C LEU A 91 9.33 1.82 1.59
N LEU A 92 8.23 2.45 2.01
CA LEU A 92 8.00 3.86 1.79
C LEU A 92 9.06 4.76 2.45
N SER A 93 9.60 4.35 3.62
CA SER A 93 10.69 5.09 4.29
C SER A 93 11.98 5.12 3.48
N LYS A 94 12.18 4.17 2.56
CA LYS A 94 13.38 4.06 1.70
C LYS A 94 13.18 4.61 0.29
N LEU A 95 11.94 4.96 -0.06
CA LEU A 95 11.57 5.46 -1.38
C LEU A 95 11.30 6.97 -1.32
N PRO A 96 11.57 7.73 -2.39
CA PRO A 96 11.26 9.16 -2.44
C PRO A 96 9.77 9.45 -2.61
N ASN A 97 8.95 8.41 -2.83
CA ASN A 97 7.54 8.51 -3.16
C ASN A 97 6.70 9.03 -1.98
N TYR A 98 5.64 9.76 -2.30
CA TYR A 98 4.51 10.02 -1.40
C TYR A 98 3.51 8.88 -1.51
N CYS A 99 2.71 8.69 -0.49
CA CYS A 99 1.65 7.70 -0.48
C CYS A 99 0.33 8.34 -0.10
N VAL A 100 -0.70 8.15 -0.93
CA VAL A 100 -2.08 8.44 -0.55
C VAL A 100 -2.75 7.13 -0.22
N ILE A 101 -3.33 7.04 0.97
CA ILE A 101 -4.16 5.92 1.40
C ILE A 101 -5.60 6.26 1.01
N GLU A 102 -6.15 5.54 0.06
CA GLU A 102 -7.54 5.67 -0.36
C GLU A 102 -8.34 4.48 0.13
N ASN A 103 -9.40 4.73 0.90
CA ASN A 103 -10.30 3.66 1.31
C ASN A 103 -11.63 3.78 0.57
N HIS A 104 -12.07 2.66 0.02
CA HIS A 104 -13.29 2.49 -0.74
C HIS A 104 -14.13 1.45 -0.01
N THR A 105 -15.30 1.85 0.46
CA THR A 105 -16.21 1.00 1.24
C THR A 105 -17.59 1.05 0.60
N GLU A 106 -18.06 -0.09 0.09
CA GLU A 106 -19.44 -0.23 -0.36
C GLU A 106 -20.42 -0.10 0.83
N GLU A 107 -21.69 0.03 0.51
CA GLU A 107 -22.74 0.12 1.50
C GLU A 107 -22.71 -1.06 2.48
N VAL A 108 -22.34 -0.80 3.74
CA VAL A 108 -22.23 -1.81 4.79
C VAL A 108 -23.48 -1.87 5.69
N GLY A 109 -24.51 -1.09 5.37
CA GLY A 109 -25.71 -0.96 6.18
C GLY A 109 -25.53 -0.08 7.42
N GLU A 110 -26.45 -0.15 8.36
CA GLU A 110 -26.40 0.66 9.58
C GLU A 110 -25.18 0.33 10.43
N CYS A 111 -24.42 1.35 10.78
CA CYS A 111 -23.27 1.26 11.67
C CYS A 111 -23.50 2.17 12.88
N GLU A 112 -23.29 1.66 14.09
CA GLU A 112 -23.54 2.43 15.31
C GLU A 112 -22.60 3.64 15.46
N ASP A 113 -21.36 3.51 14.99
CA ASP A 113 -20.31 4.52 15.18
C ASP A 113 -20.20 5.51 14.00
N TYR A 114 -20.74 5.15 12.84
CA TYR A 114 -20.64 5.95 11.61
C TYR A 114 -21.99 6.04 10.91
N ALA A 115 -22.47 7.25 10.68
CA ALA A 115 -23.77 7.48 10.07
C ALA A 115 -23.79 7.13 8.58
N GLU A 116 -22.64 7.27 7.92
CA GLU A 116 -22.51 7.11 6.47
C GLU A 116 -21.22 6.33 6.12
N ASN A 117 -21.24 5.58 5.02
CA ASN A 117 -20.11 4.78 4.56
C ASN A 117 -18.83 5.61 4.30
N TRP A 118 -19.00 6.84 3.82
CA TRP A 118 -17.88 7.72 3.58
C TRP A 118 -17.16 8.14 4.87
N GLU A 119 -17.88 8.30 5.99
CA GLU A 119 -17.29 8.60 7.30
C GLU A 119 -16.44 7.43 7.78
N LEU A 120 -16.96 6.21 7.66
CA LEU A 120 -16.22 4.98 7.97
C LEU A 120 -14.97 4.87 7.10
N SER A 121 -15.08 5.15 5.79
CA SER A 121 -13.96 5.07 4.87
C SER A 121 -12.87 6.10 5.19
N ILE A 122 -13.24 7.32 5.60
CA ILE A 122 -12.28 8.33 6.07
C ILE A 122 -11.55 7.84 7.32
N ALA A 123 -12.29 7.35 8.33
CA ALA A 123 -11.70 6.86 9.58
C ALA A 123 -10.73 5.70 9.33
N ARG A 124 -11.07 4.77 8.43
CA ARG A 124 -10.19 3.66 8.02
C ARG A 124 -8.90 4.14 7.36
N ALA A 125 -9.03 5.01 6.36
CA ALA A 125 -7.87 5.59 5.67
C ALA A 125 -6.96 6.35 6.62
N GLN A 126 -7.55 7.14 7.53
CA GLN A 126 -6.81 7.90 8.54
C GLN A 126 -6.05 6.99 9.50
N ASN A 127 -6.69 5.95 10.02
CA ASN A 127 -6.06 5.02 10.96
C ASN A 127 -4.88 4.27 10.32
N ILE A 128 -4.98 3.87 9.05
CA ILE A 128 -3.85 3.28 8.32
C ILE A 128 -2.73 4.32 8.14
N ALA A 129 -3.04 5.54 7.71
CA ALA A 129 -2.04 6.58 7.48
C ALA A 129 -1.29 6.94 8.76
N GLU A 130 -2.01 7.08 9.88
CA GLU A 130 -1.43 7.35 11.18
C GLU A 130 -0.53 6.21 11.65
N TYR A 131 -1.01 4.96 11.57
CA TYR A 131 -0.22 3.79 11.91
C TYR A 131 1.06 3.72 11.09
N MET A 132 0.98 3.86 9.77
CA MET A 132 2.15 3.79 8.88
C MET A 132 3.15 4.92 9.15
N SER A 133 2.67 6.11 9.46
CA SER A 133 3.55 7.25 9.80
C SER A 133 4.36 6.96 11.05
N ILE A 134 3.76 6.36 12.07
CA ILE A 134 4.42 5.97 13.32
C ILE A 134 5.37 4.79 13.08
N ALA A 135 4.87 3.70 12.50
CA ALA A 135 5.61 2.45 12.28
C ALA A 135 6.83 2.64 11.36
N GLY A 136 6.68 3.45 10.32
CA GLY A 136 7.76 3.77 9.37
C GLY A 136 8.64 4.92 9.77
N ASN A 137 8.33 5.63 10.87
CA ASN A 137 8.94 6.91 11.22
C ASN A 137 8.96 7.86 10.02
N LEU A 138 7.80 7.98 9.35
CA LEU A 138 7.65 8.76 8.12
C LEU A 138 7.34 10.23 8.48
N PRO A 139 7.87 11.19 7.70
CA PRO A 139 7.45 12.56 7.80
C PRO A 139 5.93 12.68 7.55
N GLN A 140 5.25 13.53 8.31
CA GLN A 140 3.80 13.67 8.24
C GLN A 140 3.29 14.04 6.85
N GLU A 141 4.10 14.81 6.10
CA GLU A 141 3.81 15.21 4.73
C GLU A 141 3.97 14.09 3.69
N LYS A 142 4.42 12.90 4.09
CA LYS A 142 4.69 11.79 3.17
C LYS A 142 3.51 10.85 2.98
N VAL A 143 2.57 10.85 3.91
CA VAL A 143 1.39 9.97 3.88
C VAL A 143 0.13 10.80 4.03
N PHE A 144 -0.80 10.63 3.11
CA PHE A 144 -2.10 11.30 3.10
C PHE A 144 -3.21 10.25 3.15
N SER A 145 -4.39 10.63 3.61
CA SER A 145 -5.57 9.75 3.67
C SER A 145 -6.77 10.37 2.99
N ILE A 146 -7.53 9.56 2.25
CA ILE A 146 -8.78 9.94 1.60
C ILE A 146 -9.77 8.79 1.78
N GLY A 147 -11.01 9.10 2.20
CA GLY A 147 -12.11 8.16 2.21
C GLY A 147 -13.05 8.47 1.05
N PHE A 148 -13.34 7.49 0.20
CA PHE A 148 -14.25 7.63 -0.92
C PHE A 148 -15.63 7.04 -0.67
N GLY A 149 -15.80 6.19 0.37
CA GLY A 149 -17.02 5.43 0.52
C GLY A 149 -17.31 4.62 -0.75
N GLU A 150 -18.55 4.67 -1.20
CA GLU A 150 -19.04 3.96 -2.40
C GLU A 150 -18.87 4.74 -3.72
N PHE A 151 -18.38 5.99 -3.65
CA PHE A 151 -18.39 6.90 -4.82
C PHE A 151 -17.38 6.56 -5.91
N MET A 152 -16.43 5.67 -5.65
CA MET A 152 -15.38 5.30 -6.61
C MET A 152 -15.25 3.78 -6.74
N PRO A 153 -16.24 3.09 -7.37
CA PRO A 153 -16.19 1.65 -7.55
C PRO A 153 -15.02 1.24 -8.46
N PHE A 154 -14.56 0.00 -8.30
CA PHE A 154 -13.47 -0.53 -9.11
C PHE A 154 -13.94 -0.74 -10.56
N LYS A 155 -13.29 -0.06 -11.51
CA LYS A 155 -13.76 -0.01 -12.91
C LYS A 155 -13.73 -1.34 -13.66
N ASP A 156 -12.93 -2.30 -13.22
CA ASP A 156 -12.70 -3.57 -13.91
C ASP A 156 -13.38 -4.78 -13.23
N ASN A 157 -14.51 -4.56 -12.53
CA ASN A 157 -15.29 -5.63 -11.88
C ASN A 157 -15.87 -6.70 -12.86
N VAL A 158 -15.50 -6.62 -14.14
CA VAL A 158 -15.96 -7.56 -15.18
C VAL A 158 -15.15 -8.86 -15.18
N SER A 159 -13.94 -8.86 -14.62
CA SER A 159 -13.08 -10.04 -14.55
C SER A 159 -13.32 -10.81 -13.24
N SER A 160 -13.24 -12.14 -13.30
CA SER A 160 -13.38 -13.00 -12.11
C SER A 160 -12.30 -12.74 -11.04
N THR A 161 -11.20 -12.09 -11.40
CA THR A 161 -10.10 -11.74 -10.52
C THR A 161 -10.28 -10.41 -9.79
N THR A 162 -11.17 -9.53 -10.28
CA THR A 162 -11.44 -8.20 -9.72
C THR A 162 -12.79 -8.11 -9.04
N LYS A 163 -13.61 -9.16 -9.14
CA LYS A 163 -14.91 -9.22 -8.50
C LYS A 163 -14.75 -9.18 -6.97
N GLY A 164 -15.29 -8.13 -6.33
CA GLY A 164 -15.20 -7.92 -4.89
C GLY A 164 -14.14 -6.89 -4.45
N PHE A 165 -13.45 -6.24 -5.39
CA PHE A 165 -12.49 -5.16 -5.09
C PHE A 165 -13.15 -3.77 -4.94
N ASP A 166 -14.46 -3.69 -4.84
CA ASP A 166 -15.14 -2.42 -4.51
C ASP A 166 -14.81 -2.01 -3.08
N ASN A 167 -14.75 -2.98 -2.15
CA ASN A 167 -14.24 -2.78 -0.80
C ASN A 167 -12.72 -2.98 -0.76
N ARG A 168 -11.96 -1.91 -0.83
CA ARG A 168 -10.50 -1.97 -0.91
C ARG A 168 -9.81 -0.81 -0.22
N VAL A 169 -8.54 -1.02 0.07
CA VAL A 169 -7.59 0.02 0.42
C VAL A 169 -6.57 0.14 -0.71
N ASP A 170 -6.50 1.31 -1.31
CA ASP A 170 -5.53 1.65 -2.34
C ASP A 170 -4.37 2.43 -1.72
N PHE A 171 -3.15 1.88 -1.84
CA PHE A 171 -1.91 2.59 -1.53
C PHE A 171 -1.40 3.22 -2.82
N VAL A 172 -1.69 4.49 -3.02
CA VAL A 172 -1.33 5.25 -4.23
C VAL A 172 0.05 5.85 -4.05
N LEU A 173 1.05 5.23 -4.65
CA LEU A 173 2.45 5.65 -4.59
C LEU A 173 2.71 6.65 -5.71
N ILE A 174 2.89 7.91 -5.35
CA ILE A 174 3.09 8.99 -6.30
C ILE A 174 4.58 9.20 -6.54
N GLU A 175 4.98 9.13 -7.80
CA GLU A 175 6.33 9.49 -8.22
C GLU A 175 6.51 11.01 -8.14
N TYR A 176 7.48 11.44 -7.37
CA TYR A 176 7.85 12.85 -7.28
C TYR A 176 9.04 13.11 -8.21
N ASP A 177 8.75 13.58 -9.41
CA ASP A 177 9.80 14.05 -10.33
C ASP A 177 10.21 15.46 -9.91
N VAL A 178 11.20 15.55 -9.01
CA VAL A 178 11.86 16.84 -8.72
C VAL A 178 12.82 17.13 -9.87
N LYS A 179 12.30 17.56 -10.98
CA LYS A 179 13.12 18.34 -11.93
C LYS A 179 13.37 19.69 -11.27
N ARG A 180 14.47 19.79 -10.54
CA ARG A 180 15.10 21.07 -10.24
C ARG A 180 16.15 21.38 -11.30
#